data_a82a1b0f4b5348b274d77712deb58536
#
_entry.id   a82a1b0f4b5348b274d77712deb58536
#
_cell.length_a   1.000
_cell.length_b   1.000
_cell.length_c   1.000
_cell.angle_alpha   90.00
_cell.angle_beta   90.00
_cell.angle_gamma   90.00
#
_symmetry.space_group_name_H-M   'P 1'
#
loop_
_entity.id
_entity.type
_entity.pdbx_description
1 polymer ?
#
loop_
_entity_poly.entity_id
_entity_poly.type
_entity_poly.pdbx_seq_one_letter_code
_entity_poly.pdbx_strand_id
1 'polypeptide(L)'
;LGADALDPGAIDRVFEAKGRPRDRPLSLGVPDVDAALEYVAPTDREERFMRAFLPGPVTVVLGRRDPVPDALTAGRDRVGIRVPAHEVALAFYREADRPVTATSANRSGEGSARRVEAVSRSIREAAVVLDGGETPGTESTVVDPSLDDPVLREGSEADAIRAWLRG
;
A
#
# COMPACT_ATOMS: atom_id res chain seq x y z
N LEU A 1 2.79 0.50 -8.59
CA LEU A 1 2.13 1.55 -9.37
C LEU A 1 1.58 2.59 -8.40
N GLY A 2 2.00 3.84 -8.58
CA GLY A 2 1.65 4.97 -7.73
C GLY A 2 1.01 6.11 -8.53
N ALA A 3 0.08 6.81 -7.88
CA ALA A 3 -0.51 8.06 -8.32
C ALA A 3 -0.86 8.89 -7.08
N ASP A 4 -1.18 10.17 -7.22
CA ASP A 4 -1.65 10.98 -6.10
C ASP A 4 -2.84 10.30 -5.41
N ALA A 5 -2.66 9.92 -4.14
CA ALA A 5 -3.68 9.19 -3.39
C ALA A 5 -4.80 10.09 -2.85
N LEU A 6 -4.68 11.41 -2.99
CA LEU A 6 -5.70 12.38 -2.59
C LEU A 6 -6.49 12.93 -3.78
N ASP A 7 -6.06 12.64 -5.03
CA ASP A 7 -6.79 13.00 -6.24
C ASP A 7 -7.67 11.83 -6.74
N PRO A 8 -9.01 11.92 -6.63
CA PRO A 8 -9.90 10.87 -7.12
C PRO A 8 -9.69 10.55 -8.61
N GLY A 9 -9.37 11.54 -9.44
CA GLY A 9 -9.10 11.32 -10.86
C GLY A 9 -7.81 10.55 -11.12
N ALA A 10 -6.76 10.76 -10.30
CA ALA A 10 -5.53 9.98 -10.36
C ALA A 10 -5.76 8.54 -9.89
N ILE A 11 -6.55 8.36 -8.83
CA ILE A 11 -6.95 7.05 -8.32
C ILE A 11 -7.72 6.27 -9.39
N ASP A 12 -8.67 6.92 -10.08
CA ASP A 12 -9.45 6.31 -11.15
C ASP A 12 -8.57 5.79 -12.29
N ARG A 13 -7.56 6.55 -12.71
CA ARG A 13 -6.58 6.10 -13.71
C ARG A 13 -5.81 4.86 -13.27
N VAL A 14 -5.52 4.70 -11.98
CA VAL A 14 -4.89 3.47 -11.45
C VAL A 14 -5.83 2.27 -11.58
N PHE A 15 -7.10 2.43 -11.22
CA PHE A 15 -8.10 1.37 -11.38
C PHE A 15 -8.24 0.94 -12.85
N GLU A 16 -8.31 1.90 -13.77
CA GLU A 16 -8.41 1.65 -15.21
C GLU A 16 -7.17 0.94 -15.77
N ALA A 17 -5.97 1.44 -15.47
CA ALA A 17 -4.72 0.85 -15.93
C ALA A 17 -4.56 -0.61 -15.45
N LYS A 18 -5.05 -0.92 -14.26
CA LYS A 18 -5.00 -2.27 -13.67
C LYS A 18 -6.17 -3.18 -14.09
N GLY A 19 -7.26 -2.61 -14.62
CA GLY A 19 -8.53 -3.34 -14.73
C GLY A 19 -9.01 -3.84 -13.36
N ARG A 20 -8.81 -3.04 -12.30
CA ARG A 20 -9.14 -3.41 -10.92
C ARG A 20 -10.61 -3.10 -10.62
N PRO A 21 -11.37 -4.03 -10.02
CA PRO A 21 -12.71 -3.74 -9.51
C PRO A 21 -12.67 -2.60 -8.48
N ARG A 22 -13.61 -1.66 -8.57
CA ARG A 22 -13.64 -0.47 -7.70
C ARG A 22 -14.03 -0.75 -6.25
N ASP A 23 -14.62 -1.89 -5.97
CA ASP A 23 -14.92 -2.40 -4.63
C ASP A 23 -13.70 -2.95 -3.89
N ARG A 24 -12.54 -3.05 -4.58
CA ARG A 24 -11.26 -3.46 -4.01
C ARG A 24 -10.38 -2.25 -3.73
N PRO A 25 -10.28 -1.77 -2.47
CA PRO A 25 -9.54 -0.55 -2.13
C PRO A 25 -8.08 -0.64 -2.52
N LEU A 26 -7.44 0.52 -2.68
CA LEU A 26 -6.00 0.67 -2.81
C LEU A 26 -5.39 1.07 -1.47
N SER A 27 -4.10 0.77 -1.30
CA SER A 27 -3.34 1.23 -0.14
C SER A 27 -2.72 2.60 -0.41
N LEU A 28 -2.45 3.32 0.65
CA LEU A 28 -1.75 4.60 0.68
C LEU A 28 -0.28 4.36 1.05
N GLY A 29 0.63 4.81 0.21
CA GLY A 29 2.08 4.73 0.38
C GLY A 29 2.64 6.05 0.88
N VAL A 30 3.49 5.97 1.92
CA VAL A 30 4.13 7.11 2.56
C VAL A 30 5.59 6.78 2.90
N PRO A 31 6.45 7.81 3.12
CA PRO A 31 7.88 7.59 3.38
C PRO A 31 8.18 6.95 4.74
N ASP A 32 7.35 7.18 5.75
CA ASP A 32 7.53 6.69 7.12
C ASP A 32 6.21 6.65 7.90
N VAL A 33 6.26 6.18 9.15
CA VAL A 33 5.09 6.07 10.04
C VAL A 33 4.58 7.45 10.44
N ASP A 34 5.46 8.41 10.66
CA ASP A 34 5.04 9.74 11.11
C ASP A 34 4.23 10.46 10.03
N ALA A 35 4.65 10.37 8.78
CA ALA A 35 3.86 10.85 7.64
C ALA A 35 2.50 10.12 7.49
N ALA A 36 2.43 8.85 7.88
CA ALA A 36 1.16 8.11 7.85
C ALA A 36 0.12 8.69 8.83
N LEU A 37 0.55 9.23 9.98
CA LEU A 37 -0.35 9.74 11.03
C LEU A 37 -1.20 10.95 10.58
N GLU A 38 -0.83 11.60 9.49
CA GLU A 38 -1.64 12.64 8.87
C GLU A 38 -2.93 12.07 8.23
N TYR A 39 -2.91 10.81 7.81
CA TYR A 39 -3.96 10.15 7.03
C TYR A 39 -4.75 9.09 7.80
N VAL A 40 -4.25 8.66 8.96
CA VAL A 40 -4.88 7.63 9.80
C VAL A 40 -4.93 8.04 11.28
N ALA A 41 -5.86 7.43 12.01
CA ALA A 41 -6.05 7.64 13.44
C ALA A 41 -5.86 6.30 14.19
N PRO A 42 -4.61 5.83 14.35
CA PRO A 42 -4.33 4.59 15.07
C PRO A 42 -4.56 4.76 16.58
N THR A 43 -4.88 3.66 17.25
CA THR A 43 -4.71 3.53 18.69
C THR A 43 -3.22 3.41 19.04
N ASP A 44 -2.84 3.59 20.30
CA ASP A 44 -1.45 3.41 20.77
C ASP A 44 -0.89 2.01 20.43
N ARG A 45 -1.73 0.97 20.45
CA ARG A 45 -1.33 -0.39 20.08
C ARG A 45 -1.09 -0.52 18.59
N GLU A 46 -1.96 0.04 17.76
CA GLU A 46 -1.81 0.05 16.30
C GLU A 46 -0.58 0.86 15.88
N GLU A 47 -0.30 2.00 16.52
CA GLU A 47 0.90 2.78 16.23
C GLU A 47 2.17 2.01 16.60
N ARG A 48 2.23 1.36 17.76
CA ARG A 48 3.35 0.49 18.12
C ARG A 48 3.53 -0.66 17.12
N PHE A 49 2.41 -1.22 16.63
CA PHE A 49 2.45 -2.24 15.58
C PHE A 49 3.04 -1.69 14.27
N MET A 50 2.59 -0.50 13.83
CA MET A 50 3.18 0.14 12.64
C MET A 50 4.69 0.31 12.77
N ARG A 51 5.16 0.84 13.91
CA ARG A 51 6.59 1.08 14.15
C ARG A 51 7.41 -0.22 14.26
N ALA A 52 6.78 -1.34 14.62
CA ALA A 52 7.45 -2.63 14.68
C ALA A 52 7.62 -3.30 13.29
N PHE A 53 6.70 -3.04 12.35
CA PHE A 53 6.65 -3.76 11.06
C PHE A 53 6.84 -2.86 9.83
N LEU A 54 6.94 -1.54 10.01
CA LEU A 54 7.18 -0.58 8.92
C LEU A 54 8.47 0.24 9.19
N PRO A 55 9.30 0.45 8.16
CA PRO A 55 9.17 -0.01 6.77
C PRO A 55 9.33 -1.52 6.63
N GLY A 56 8.50 -2.16 5.78
CA GLY A 56 8.55 -3.62 5.63
C GLY A 56 7.56 -4.16 4.59
N PRO A 57 7.50 -5.50 4.39
CA PRO A 57 6.59 -6.14 3.46
C PRO A 57 5.18 -6.32 4.07
N VAL A 58 4.71 -5.30 4.79
CA VAL A 58 3.42 -5.29 5.49
C VAL A 58 2.55 -4.13 4.98
N THR A 59 1.25 -4.34 4.94
CA THR A 59 0.23 -3.30 4.74
C THR A 59 -0.68 -3.31 5.97
N VAL A 60 -0.72 -2.21 6.70
CA VAL A 60 -1.51 -2.09 7.93
C VAL A 60 -2.80 -1.33 7.63
N VAL A 61 -3.95 -1.95 7.89
CA VAL A 61 -5.28 -1.36 7.68
C VAL A 61 -5.71 -0.65 8.96
N LEU A 62 -6.00 0.65 8.86
CA LEU A 62 -6.26 1.54 9.99
C LEU A 62 -7.46 2.45 9.72
N GLY A 63 -8.04 3.03 10.76
CA GLY A 63 -9.06 4.07 10.61
C GLY A 63 -8.51 5.26 9.83
N ARG A 64 -9.19 5.65 8.75
CA ARG A 64 -8.77 6.79 7.91
C ARG A 64 -9.19 8.13 8.52
N ARG A 65 -8.46 9.19 8.16
CA ARG A 65 -8.85 10.59 8.38
C ARG A 65 -9.44 11.22 7.13
N ASP A 66 -10.07 12.39 7.28
CA ASP A 66 -10.79 13.12 6.22
C ASP A 66 -10.02 13.39 4.91
N PRO A 67 -8.69 13.62 4.89
CA PRO A 67 -8.01 13.84 3.61
C PRO A 67 -8.05 12.63 2.66
N VAL A 68 -8.28 11.41 3.18
CA VAL A 68 -8.28 10.19 2.37
C VAL A 68 -9.64 10.02 1.67
N PRO A 69 -9.69 10.07 0.32
CA PRO A 69 -10.96 10.06 -0.41
C PRO A 69 -11.60 8.67 -0.47
N ASP A 70 -12.92 8.64 -0.57
CA ASP A 70 -13.71 7.41 -0.75
C ASP A 70 -13.26 6.57 -1.96
N ALA A 71 -12.82 7.22 -3.03
CA ALA A 71 -12.30 6.54 -4.22
C ALA A 71 -11.14 5.59 -3.91
N LEU A 72 -10.27 5.93 -2.93
CA LEU A 72 -9.15 5.08 -2.53
C LEU A 72 -9.62 3.87 -1.72
N THR A 73 -10.57 4.09 -0.81
CA THR A 73 -10.99 3.10 0.20
C THR A 73 -12.23 2.29 -0.20
N ALA A 74 -12.78 2.55 -1.40
CA ALA A 74 -14.07 2.00 -1.82
C ALA A 74 -15.22 2.37 -0.83
N GLY A 75 -15.18 3.60 -0.30
CA GLY A 75 -16.16 4.11 0.68
C GLY A 75 -16.03 3.55 2.11
N ARG A 76 -14.95 2.82 2.40
CA ARG A 76 -14.72 2.27 3.75
C ARG A 76 -14.07 3.30 4.65
N ASP A 77 -14.34 3.20 5.96
CA ASP A 77 -13.72 4.06 6.99
C ASP A 77 -12.29 3.65 7.36
N ARG A 78 -11.71 2.70 6.63
CA ARG A 78 -10.36 2.17 6.87
C ARG A 78 -9.53 2.21 5.61
N VAL A 79 -8.22 2.45 5.75
CA VAL A 79 -7.25 2.51 4.64
C VAL A 79 -6.01 1.68 4.98
N GLY A 80 -5.47 0.97 3.97
CA GLY A 80 -4.20 0.28 4.10
C GLY A 80 -3.02 1.24 3.98
N ILE A 81 -2.11 1.23 4.96
CA ILE A 81 -0.86 2.01 4.95
C ILE A 81 0.31 1.13 4.53
N ARG A 82 1.15 1.67 3.66
CA ARG A 82 2.34 1.03 3.13
C ARG A 82 3.56 1.95 3.28
N VAL A 83 4.59 1.48 4.00
CA VAL A 83 5.94 2.06 4.01
C VAL A 83 6.87 0.98 3.48
N PRO A 84 7.33 1.07 2.22
CA PRO A 84 8.14 0.00 1.62
C PRO A 84 9.58 0.03 2.17
N ALA A 85 10.17 -1.14 2.40
CA ALA A 85 11.59 -1.27 2.69
C ALA A 85 12.41 -1.27 1.38
N HIS A 86 12.34 -0.17 0.61
CA HIS A 86 13.00 -0.03 -0.68
C HIS A 86 13.44 1.42 -0.91
N GLU A 87 14.74 1.67 -1.00
CA GLU A 87 15.31 3.02 -1.01
C GLU A 87 14.77 3.92 -2.14
N VAL A 88 14.68 3.39 -3.37
CA VAL A 88 14.13 4.17 -4.51
C VAL A 88 12.67 4.56 -4.28
N ALA A 89 11.86 3.65 -3.72
CA ALA A 89 10.46 3.95 -3.43
C ALA A 89 10.33 4.98 -2.30
N LEU A 90 11.15 4.87 -1.25
CA LEU A 90 11.15 5.83 -0.15
C LEU A 90 11.65 7.21 -0.60
N ALA A 91 12.69 7.27 -1.44
CA ALA A 91 13.16 8.52 -2.04
C ALA A 91 12.05 9.18 -2.88
N PHE A 92 11.38 8.39 -3.73
CA PHE A 92 10.25 8.86 -4.52
C PHE A 92 9.11 9.42 -3.63
N TYR A 93 8.75 8.74 -2.53
CA TYR A 93 7.68 9.22 -1.65
C TYR A 93 8.05 10.52 -0.93
N ARG A 94 9.33 10.72 -0.55
CA ARG A 94 9.81 11.98 0.03
C ARG A 94 9.76 13.13 -0.96
N GLU A 95 10.20 12.90 -2.19
CA GLU A 95 10.20 13.91 -3.26
C GLU A 95 8.78 14.25 -3.76
N ALA A 96 7.86 13.29 -3.68
CA ALA A 96 6.47 13.54 -4.09
C ALA A 96 5.74 14.52 -3.17
N ASP A 97 6.20 14.69 -1.93
CA ASP A 97 5.63 15.58 -0.89
C ASP A 97 4.10 15.40 -0.71
N ARG A 98 3.64 14.19 -0.94
CA ARG A 98 2.23 13.77 -0.81
C ARG A 98 2.11 12.26 -0.78
N PRO A 99 1.01 11.70 -0.23
CA PRO A 99 0.81 10.26 -0.24
C PRO A 99 0.52 9.77 -1.66
N VAL A 100 1.00 8.59 -1.98
CA VAL A 100 0.78 7.95 -3.28
C VAL A 100 -0.01 6.66 -3.11
N THR A 101 -0.78 6.27 -4.13
CA THR A 101 -1.39 4.93 -4.12
C THR A 101 -0.29 3.87 -4.15
N ALA A 102 -0.41 2.83 -3.34
CA ALA A 102 0.57 1.74 -3.28
C ALA A 102 -0.07 0.42 -3.72
N THR A 103 0.23 0.01 -4.95
CA THR A 103 -0.24 -1.26 -5.52
C THR A 103 0.82 -1.83 -6.46
N SER A 104 0.82 -3.16 -6.66
CA SER A 104 1.73 -3.83 -7.60
C SER A 104 1.54 -3.36 -9.04
N ALA A 105 2.62 -3.35 -9.84
CA ALA A 105 2.60 -2.93 -11.24
C ALA A 105 2.21 -4.09 -12.17
N ASN A 106 1.01 -4.66 -11.97
CA ASN A 106 0.42 -5.74 -12.76
C ASN A 106 -1.07 -5.50 -12.94
N ARG A 107 -1.67 -6.13 -13.93
CA ARG A 107 -3.13 -6.17 -14.05
C ARG A 107 -3.73 -6.95 -12.89
N SER A 108 -4.96 -6.60 -12.51
CA SER A 108 -5.64 -7.24 -11.38
C SER A 108 -5.82 -8.74 -11.65
N GLY A 109 -5.37 -9.58 -10.71
CA GLY A 109 -5.40 -11.04 -10.84
C GLY A 109 -4.16 -11.67 -11.47
N GLU A 110 -3.24 -10.89 -12.02
CA GLU A 110 -1.92 -11.37 -12.47
C GLU A 110 -0.91 -11.34 -11.32
N GLY A 111 0.15 -12.16 -11.42
CA GLY A 111 1.27 -12.15 -10.47
C GLY A 111 2.05 -10.82 -10.50
N SER A 112 2.70 -10.48 -9.40
CA SER A 112 3.53 -9.28 -9.30
C SER A 112 4.74 -9.38 -10.24
N ALA A 113 4.93 -8.35 -11.07
CA ALA A 113 6.11 -8.24 -11.93
C ALA A 113 7.37 -8.06 -11.06
N ARG A 114 8.40 -8.84 -11.36
CA ARG A 114 9.69 -8.78 -10.63
C ARG A 114 10.70 -7.85 -11.29
N ARG A 115 10.53 -7.57 -12.59
CA ARG A 115 11.37 -6.71 -13.43
C ARG A 115 10.49 -5.84 -14.33
N VAL A 116 11.02 -4.73 -14.80
CA VAL A 116 10.29 -3.78 -15.66
C VAL A 116 9.77 -4.44 -16.94
N GLU A 117 10.55 -5.36 -17.53
CA GLU A 117 10.17 -6.08 -18.76
C GLU A 117 8.92 -6.95 -18.58
N ALA A 118 8.68 -7.44 -17.35
CA ALA A 118 7.50 -8.23 -17.00
C ALA A 118 6.25 -7.38 -16.74
N VAL A 119 6.38 -6.05 -16.59
CA VAL A 119 5.24 -5.14 -16.45
C VAL A 119 4.51 -5.05 -17.79
N SER A 120 3.19 -5.24 -17.79
CA SER A 120 2.39 -5.18 -19.01
C SER A 120 2.56 -3.85 -19.75
N ARG A 121 2.49 -3.90 -21.08
CA ARG A 121 2.66 -2.72 -21.94
C ARG A 121 1.67 -1.61 -21.55
N SER A 122 0.41 -1.96 -21.29
CA SER A 122 -0.63 -0.99 -20.92
C SER A 122 -0.29 -0.21 -19.65
N ILE A 123 0.31 -0.84 -18.64
CA ILE A 123 0.75 -0.16 -17.41
C ILE A 123 1.97 0.71 -17.68
N ARG A 124 2.94 0.24 -18.47
CA ARG A 124 4.13 1.04 -18.83
C ARG A 124 3.80 2.28 -19.64
N GLU A 125 2.77 2.21 -20.50
CA GLU A 125 2.30 3.36 -21.29
C GLU A 125 1.47 4.34 -20.46
N ALA A 126 0.86 3.90 -19.35
CA ALA A 126 0.04 4.73 -18.46
C ALA A 126 0.84 5.47 -17.37
N ALA A 127 2.13 5.16 -17.19
CA ALA A 127 2.93 5.69 -16.08
C ALA A 127 4.40 5.93 -16.47
N VAL A 128 5.04 6.84 -15.76
CA VAL A 128 6.52 6.94 -15.78
C VAL A 128 7.10 5.75 -15.03
N VAL A 129 8.08 5.09 -15.62
CA VAL A 129 8.73 3.92 -15.04
C VAL A 129 10.03 4.34 -14.36
N LEU A 130 10.12 4.06 -13.05
CA LEU A 130 11.36 4.14 -12.29
C LEU A 130 11.88 2.70 -12.12
N ASP A 131 12.97 2.36 -12.80
CA ASP A 131 13.59 1.03 -12.70
C ASP A 131 14.46 0.96 -11.45
N GLY A 132 14.00 0.25 -10.43
CA GLY A 132 14.73 -0.04 -9.19
C GLY A 132 15.39 -1.42 -9.17
N GLY A 133 15.49 -2.09 -10.34
CA GLY A 133 16.04 -3.43 -10.46
C GLY A 133 15.04 -4.56 -10.15
N GLU A 134 15.57 -5.75 -9.91
CA GLU A 134 14.74 -6.93 -9.63
C GLU A 134 14.16 -6.91 -8.21
N THR A 135 12.86 -7.22 -8.10
CA THR A 135 12.15 -7.33 -6.82
C THR A 135 11.85 -8.79 -6.47
N PRO A 136 11.66 -9.14 -5.18
CA PRO A 136 11.31 -10.51 -4.79
C PRO A 136 10.01 -11.02 -5.42
N GLY A 137 9.11 -10.13 -5.81
CA GLY A 137 7.79 -10.48 -6.37
C GLY A 137 6.80 -10.99 -5.33
N THR A 138 7.16 -10.95 -4.04
CA THR A 138 6.27 -11.36 -2.94
C THR A 138 5.26 -10.26 -2.63
N GLU A 139 4.01 -10.67 -2.38
CA GLU A 139 2.99 -9.74 -1.91
C GLU A 139 3.17 -9.40 -0.43
N SER A 140 2.77 -8.19 -0.04
CA SER A 140 2.77 -7.80 1.38
C SER A 140 1.73 -8.58 2.17
N THR A 141 2.05 -8.89 3.43
CA THR A 141 1.04 -9.30 4.41
C THR A 141 0.10 -8.13 4.65
N VAL A 142 -1.22 -8.34 4.50
CA VAL A 142 -2.22 -7.31 4.82
C VAL A 142 -2.82 -7.64 6.18
N VAL A 143 -2.77 -6.70 7.09
CA VAL A 143 -3.21 -6.89 8.47
C VAL A 143 -4.11 -5.74 8.93
N ASP A 144 -5.18 -6.09 9.62
CA ASP A 144 -6.02 -5.17 10.39
C ASP A 144 -5.91 -5.55 11.87
N PRO A 145 -5.11 -4.82 12.68
CA PRO A 145 -4.86 -5.18 14.08
C PRO A 145 -6.08 -5.07 14.99
N SER A 146 -7.18 -4.48 14.52
CA SER A 146 -8.42 -4.32 15.29
C SER A 146 -9.34 -5.54 15.25
N LEU A 147 -9.05 -6.51 14.38
CA LEU A 147 -9.87 -7.69 14.17
C LEU A 147 -9.36 -8.87 15.03
N ASP A 148 -10.28 -9.79 15.38
CA ASP A 148 -9.95 -11.04 16.07
C ASP A 148 -9.06 -11.96 15.19
N ASP A 149 -9.34 -12.03 13.89
CA ASP A 149 -8.44 -12.61 12.88
C ASP A 149 -7.81 -11.47 12.06
N PRO A 150 -6.62 -11.00 12.46
CA PRO A 150 -6.05 -9.77 11.96
C PRO A 150 -5.42 -9.89 10.57
N VAL A 151 -5.08 -11.09 10.10
CA VAL A 151 -4.38 -11.29 8.82
C VAL A 151 -5.37 -11.44 7.68
N LEU A 152 -5.60 -10.35 6.94
CA LEU A 152 -6.52 -10.31 5.80
C LEU A 152 -5.93 -10.94 4.53
N ARG A 153 -4.61 -10.95 4.40
CA ARG A 153 -3.88 -11.61 3.30
C ARG A 153 -2.54 -12.11 3.81
N GLU A 154 -2.27 -13.38 3.59
CA GLU A 154 -0.99 -14.00 3.93
C GLU A 154 0.16 -13.43 3.08
N GLY A 155 1.29 -13.21 3.72
CA GLY A 155 2.57 -12.82 3.13
C GLY A 155 3.71 -13.30 4.04
N SER A 156 4.94 -12.84 3.79
CA SER A 156 6.12 -13.32 4.51
C SER A 156 6.12 -13.04 6.01
N GLU A 157 5.38 -12.04 6.48
CA GLU A 157 5.38 -11.62 7.89
C GLU A 157 4.22 -12.16 8.72
N ALA A 158 3.35 -13.01 8.16
CA ALA A 158 2.12 -13.43 8.82
C ALA A 158 2.33 -14.07 10.19
N ASP A 159 3.32 -14.96 10.32
CA ASP A 159 3.60 -15.65 11.58
C ASP A 159 4.20 -14.71 12.65
N ALA A 160 5.12 -13.82 12.24
CA ALA A 160 5.70 -12.81 13.11
C ALA A 160 4.63 -11.84 13.63
N ILE A 161 3.71 -11.42 12.73
CA ILE A 161 2.57 -10.56 13.07
C ILE A 161 1.65 -11.24 14.07
N ARG A 162 1.27 -12.50 13.83
CA ARG A 162 0.43 -13.26 14.77
C ARG A 162 1.09 -13.42 16.13
N ALA A 163 2.40 -13.66 16.16
CA ALA A 163 3.15 -13.76 17.41
C ALA A 163 3.13 -12.43 18.19
N TRP A 164 3.37 -11.31 17.50
CA TRP A 164 3.36 -9.98 18.11
C TRP A 164 1.97 -9.59 18.66
N LEU A 165 0.91 -9.90 17.92
CA LEU A 165 -0.46 -9.54 18.32
C LEU A 165 -1.00 -10.34 19.51
N ARG A 166 -0.41 -11.54 19.80
CA ARG A 166 -0.75 -12.37 20.97
C ARG A 166 -0.03 -11.94 22.26
N GLY A 167 1.07 -11.21 22.18
CA GLY A 167 1.83 -10.67 23.32
C GLY A 167 1.39 -9.30 23.71
#